data_62c1149ca8839923ebc9d51dc8399234
#
_entry.id   62c1149ca8839923ebc9d51dc8399234
#
_cell.length_a   1.000
_cell.length_b   1.000
_cell.length_c   1.000
_cell.angle_alpha   90.00
_cell.angle_beta   90.00
_cell.angle_gamma   90.00
#
_symmetry.space_group_name_H-M   'P 1'
#
loop_
_entity.id
_entity.type
_entity.pdbx_description
1 polymer ?
#
loop_
_entity_poly.entity_id
_entity_poly.type
_entity_poly.pdbx_seq_one_letter_code
_entity_poly.pdbx_strand_id
1 'polypeptide(L)'
;MNKPACVLALGLMSILACPASAQEAWRAHVTAFTAKLYGHVDDTHNQRNYAWAKRLAAIDHVTLDDDVIFAAAYLHDVGSMKGWEVKGQEHGETAAAKLDRMLAGTDFPKAKMDRVREAMRTHMFYREAGPSPEARYLHDADALDNVGTVGLALVLENVDTKEGSRFTSQKAIEVLNKIAPKIEQGAVTPAGKAEMATRIAERKAFLAQLSRETDSFKNF
;
A
#
# COMPACT_ATOMS: atom_id res chain seq x y z
N MET A 1 -76.29 -5.10 3.13
CA MET A 1 -75.11 -5.72 3.76
C MET A 1 -73.87 -5.06 3.16
N ASN A 2 -73.36 -4.02 3.88
CA ASN A 2 -72.22 -3.23 3.47
C ASN A 2 -70.93 -3.88 4.05
N LYS A 3 -69.95 -4.23 3.18
CA LYS A 3 -68.62 -4.64 3.62
C LYS A 3 -67.75 -3.39 3.75
N PRO A 4 -66.95 -3.26 4.82
CA PRO A 4 -66.02 -2.15 4.93
C PRO A 4 -64.73 -2.44 4.11
N ALA A 5 -64.29 -1.44 3.36
CA ALA A 5 -63.03 -1.46 2.66
C ALA A 5 -61.89 -1.24 3.67
N CYS A 6 -60.95 -2.18 3.68
CA CYS A 6 -59.69 -2.08 4.45
C CYS A 6 -58.70 -1.23 3.64
N VAL A 7 -58.42 -0.02 4.12
CA VAL A 7 -57.34 0.84 3.57
C VAL A 7 -56.01 0.41 4.20
N LEU A 8 -55.15 -0.22 3.40
CA LEU A 8 -53.79 -0.49 3.81
C LEU A 8 -52.96 0.82 3.71
N ALA A 9 -52.63 1.37 4.86
CA ALA A 9 -51.64 2.44 4.93
C ALA A 9 -50.23 1.87 4.76
N LEU A 10 -49.62 2.10 3.60
CA LEU A 10 -48.17 1.85 3.41
C LEU A 10 -47.41 2.94 4.20
N GLY A 11 -46.88 2.54 5.37
CA GLY A 11 -45.91 3.33 6.09
C GLY A 11 -44.61 3.37 5.32
N LEU A 12 -44.21 4.54 4.79
CA LEU A 12 -42.85 4.80 4.36
C LEU A 12 -41.93 4.72 5.59
N MET A 13 -41.21 3.61 5.73
CA MET A 13 -40.09 3.52 6.65
C MET A 13 -38.93 4.33 6.02
N SER A 14 -38.77 5.58 6.45
CA SER A 14 -37.54 6.34 6.20
C SER A 14 -36.39 5.63 6.87
N ILE A 15 -35.54 4.96 6.09
CA ILE A 15 -34.24 4.43 6.55
C ILE A 15 -33.41 5.67 6.88
N LEU A 16 -33.38 6.07 8.14
CA LEU A 16 -32.44 7.04 8.67
C LEU A 16 -31.06 6.38 8.52
N ALA A 17 -30.28 6.83 7.55
CA ALA A 17 -28.87 6.46 7.46
C ALA A 17 -28.20 6.85 8.79
N CYS A 18 -27.70 5.85 9.52
CA CYS A 18 -26.90 6.10 10.71
C CYS A 18 -25.68 6.93 10.29
N PRO A 19 -25.39 8.07 10.93
CA PRO A 19 -24.21 8.83 10.60
C PRO A 19 -22.98 7.94 10.81
N ALA A 20 -22.09 7.90 9.82
CA ALA A 20 -20.82 7.20 9.92
C ALA A 20 -20.11 7.63 11.21
N SER A 21 -19.51 6.68 11.93
CA SER A 21 -18.72 7.02 13.12
C SER A 21 -17.57 7.96 12.73
N ALA A 22 -17.06 8.77 13.67
CA ALA A 22 -15.92 9.65 13.42
C ALA A 22 -14.72 8.86 12.81
N GLN A 23 -14.54 7.63 13.24
CA GLN A 23 -13.51 6.71 12.70
C GLN A 23 -13.75 6.38 11.22
N GLU A 24 -14.97 6.16 10.80
CA GLU A 24 -15.31 5.92 9.40
C GLU A 24 -15.13 7.17 8.54
N ALA A 25 -15.45 8.35 9.10
CA ALA A 25 -15.36 9.61 8.38
C ALA A 25 -13.92 10.00 8.00
N TRP A 26 -12.95 9.89 8.91
CA TRP A 26 -11.55 10.20 8.57
C TRP A 26 -10.92 9.15 7.65
N ARG A 27 -11.29 7.88 7.78
CA ARG A 27 -10.84 6.82 6.84
C ARG A 27 -11.37 7.06 5.44
N ALA A 28 -12.65 7.40 5.30
CA ALA A 28 -13.24 7.77 4.02
C ALA A 28 -12.53 8.99 3.39
N HIS A 29 -12.17 10.01 4.22
CA HIS A 29 -11.37 11.15 3.76
C HIS A 29 -10.01 10.71 3.21
N VAL A 30 -9.26 9.90 3.94
CA VAL A 30 -7.94 9.39 3.53
C VAL A 30 -8.06 8.58 2.24
N THR A 31 -9.01 7.67 2.16
CA THR A 31 -9.23 6.84 0.95
C THR A 31 -9.58 7.70 -0.26
N ALA A 32 -10.50 8.67 -0.11
CA ALA A 32 -10.87 9.57 -1.21
C ALA A 32 -9.71 10.49 -1.62
N PHE A 33 -8.90 10.95 -0.65
CA PHE A 33 -7.72 11.77 -0.90
C PHE A 33 -6.67 10.99 -1.71
N THR A 34 -6.33 9.77 -1.30
CA THR A 34 -5.34 8.94 -1.99
C THR A 34 -5.84 8.49 -3.36
N ALA A 35 -7.08 8.04 -3.49
CA ALA A 35 -7.68 7.69 -4.78
C ALA A 35 -7.65 8.84 -5.79
N LYS A 36 -7.91 10.08 -5.34
CA LYS A 36 -7.79 11.27 -6.17
C LYS A 36 -6.35 11.59 -6.55
N LEU A 37 -5.41 11.39 -5.62
CA LEU A 37 -4.00 11.74 -5.80
C LEU A 37 -3.28 10.76 -6.72
N TYR A 38 -3.49 9.45 -6.52
CA TYR A 38 -2.87 8.38 -7.32
C TYR A 38 -3.58 8.16 -8.65
N GLY A 39 -4.86 8.57 -8.76
CA GLY A 39 -5.66 8.33 -9.95
C GLY A 39 -5.93 6.84 -10.14
N HIS A 40 -5.81 6.35 -11.38
CA HIS A 40 -5.98 4.91 -11.69
C HIS A 40 -4.70 4.09 -11.48
N VAL A 41 -3.59 4.75 -11.09
CA VAL A 41 -2.27 4.13 -11.21
C VAL A 41 -1.96 3.20 -10.06
N ASP A 42 -2.39 3.41 -8.83
CA ASP A 42 -2.13 2.42 -7.77
C ASP A 42 -2.64 2.79 -6.36
N ASP A 43 -3.89 3.08 -6.19
CA ASP A 43 -4.44 3.12 -4.82
C ASP A 43 -4.50 1.70 -4.19
N THR A 44 -4.37 0.65 -5.03
CA THR A 44 -4.33 -0.74 -4.58
C THR A 44 -3.05 -1.09 -3.84
N HIS A 45 -1.92 -0.43 -4.10
CA HIS A 45 -0.69 -0.56 -3.31
C HIS A 45 -0.92 -0.26 -1.82
N ASN A 46 -1.58 0.85 -1.53
CA ASN A 46 -1.92 1.24 -0.18
C ASN A 46 -2.80 0.20 0.53
N GLN A 47 -3.79 -0.32 -0.20
CA GLN A 47 -4.70 -1.36 0.31
C GLN A 47 -3.95 -2.67 0.59
N ARG A 48 -3.05 -3.07 -0.33
CA ARG A 48 -2.22 -4.27 -0.15
C ARG A 48 -1.30 -4.13 1.06
N ASN A 49 -0.65 -2.98 1.22
CA ASN A 49 0.24 -2.72 2.36
C ASN A 49 -0.51 -2.77 3.69
N TYR A 50 -1.68 -2.14 3.78
CA TYR A 50 -2.51 -2.25 4.97
C TYR A 50 -2.92 -3.70 5.27
N ALA A 51 -3.39 -4.43 4.27
CA ALA A 51 -3.83 -5.81 4.42
C ALA A 51 -2.67 -6.74 4.82
N TRP A 52 -1.50 -6.59 4.18
CA TRP A 52 -0.33 -7.40 4.48
C TRP A 52 0.26 -7.10 5.85
N ALA A 53 0.38 -5.82 6.25
CA ALA A 53 0.86 -5.47 7.58
C ALA A 53 0.00 -6.13 8.67
N LYS A 54 -1.32 -6.10 8.53
CA LYS A 54 -2.24 -6.78 9.48
C LYS A 54 -2.10 -8.30 9.45
N ARG A 55 -1.96 -8.89 8.25
CA ARG A 55 -1.79 -10.34 8.11
C ARG A 55 -0.50 -10.83 8.77
N LEU A 56 0.62 -10.15 8.51
CA LEU A 56 1.91 -10.50 9.12
C LEU A 56 1.86 -10.36 10.64
N ALA A 57 1.29 -9.27 11.14
CA ALA A 57 1.13 -9.06 12.59
C ALA A 57 0.25 -10.15 13.24
N ALA A 58 -0.81 -10.57 12.56
CA ALA A 58 -1.67 -11.66 13.05
C ALA A 58 -0.92 -13.01 13.12
N ILE A 59 -0.05 -13.31 12.14
CA ILE A 59 0.80 -14.52 12.15
C ILE A 59 1.77 -14.48 13.34
N ASP A 60 2.35 -13.33 13.62
CA ASP A 60 3.30 -13.15 14.72
C ASP A 60 2.60 -12.91 16.07
N HIS A 61 1.26 -12.95 16.12
CA HIS A 61 0.44 -12.68 17.32
C HIS A 61 0.68 -11.27 17.91
N VAL A 62 0.95 -10.28 17.06
CA VAL A 62 1.17 -8.88 17.44
C VAL A 62 -0.09 -8.07 17.15
N THR A 63 -0.51 -7.26 18.13
CA THR A 63 -1.63 -6.33 17.96
C THR A 63 -1.12 -5.00 17.42
N LEU A 64 -1.69 -4.54 16.31
CA LEU A 64 -1.46 -3.21 15.75
C LEU A 64 -2.58 -2.24 16.16
N ASP A 65 -2.23 -0.98 16.34
CA ASP A 65 -3.22 0.09 16.38
C ASP A 65 -3.76 0.31 14.95
N ASP A 66 -5.01 -0.09 14.74
CA ASP A 66 -5.63 -0.12 13.40
C ASP A 66 -5.75 1.27 12.76
N ASP A 67 -5.86 2.34 13.56
CA ASP A 67 -5.87 3.70 13.02
C ASP A 67 -4.47 4.13 12.55
N VAL A 68 -3.44 3.77 13.31
CA VAL A 68 -2.05 4.10 12.95
C VAL A 68 -1.63 3.38 11.69
N ILE A 69 -1.85 2.06 11.62
CA ILE A 69 -1.43 1.28 10.44
C ILE A 69 -2.24 1.64 9.20
N PHE A 70 -3.55 1.95 9.34
CA PHE A 70 -4.35 2.41 8.22
C PHE A 70 -3.83 3.75 7.67
N ALA A 71 -3.68 4.76 8.53
CA ALA A 71 -3.21 6.08 8.11
C ALA A 71 -1.81 6.01 7.50
N ALA A 72 -0.89 5.25 8.12
CA ALA A 72 0.47 5.10 7.63
C ALA A 72 0.50 4.38 6.27
N ALA A 73 -0.21 3.25 6.11
CA ALA A 73 -0.23 2.48 4.88
C ALA A 73 -0.85 3.25 3.69
N TYR A 74 -1.83 4.10 3.93
CA TYR A 74 -2.43 4.90 2.86
C TYR A 74 -1.65 6.16 2.50
N LEU A 75 -0.85 6.71 3.44
CA LEU A 75 -0.25 8.03 3.28
C LEU A 75 1.28 8.02 3.11
N HIS A 76 1.95 6.86 3.29
CA HIS A 76 3.42 6.79 3.32
C HIS A 76 4.10 7.32 2.04
N ASP A 77 3.51 7.08 0.88
CA ASP A 77 4.07 7.41 -0.43
C ASP A 77 3.61 8.76 -0.99
N VAL A 78 2.72 9.48 -0.30
CA VAL A 78 2.22 10.79 -0.77
C VAL A 78 3.35 11.77 -1.06
N GLY A 79 4.48 11.66 -0.36
CA GLY A 79 5.65 12.51 -0.60
C GLY A 79 6.33 12.32 -1.95
N SER A 80 6.05 11.25 -2.69
CA SER A 80 6.53 11.01 -4.05
C SER A 80 5.64 11.64 -5.13
N MET A 81 4.41 12.04 -4.77
CA MET A 81 3.39 12.49 -5.70
C MET A 81 3.58 13.95 -6.11
N LYS A 82 3.27 14.26 -7.39
CA LYS A 82 3.36 15.61 -7.94
C LYS A 82 2.61 16.63 -7.08
N GLY A 83 3.32 17.70 -6.69
CA GLY A 83 2.81 18.76 -5.82
C GLY A 83 2.87 18.44 -4.32
N TRP A 84 3.29 17.23 -3.97
CA TRP A 84 3.58 16.82 -2.58
C TRP A 84 5.07 16.58 -2.35
N GLU A 85 5.83 16.28 -3.40
CA GLU A 85 7.28 16.08 -3.36
C GLU A 85 8.05 17.33 -2.91
N VAL A 86 9.22 17.12 -2.30
CA VAL A 86 10.20 18.16 -2.00
C VAL A 86 11.53 17.73 -2.63
N LYS A 87 12.05 18.56 -3.53
CA LYS A 87 13.31 18.25 -4.25
C LYS A 87 14.46 17.99 -3.27
N GLY A 88 15.07 16.83 -3.41
CA GLY A 88 16.22 16.44 -2.60
C GLY A 88 15.85 15.86 -1.22
N GLN A 89 14.57 15.78 -0.89
CA GLN A 89 14.08 15.13 0.33
C GLN A 89 13.49 13.75 -0.02
N GLU A 90 13.75 12.79 0.83
CA GLU A 90 13.19 11.44 0.73
C GLU A 90 11.66 11.50 0.92
N HIS A 91 10.90 10.68 0.16
CA HIS A 91 9.44 10.80 0.10
C HIS A 91 8.74 10.44 1.42
N GLY A 92 9.22 9.45 2.16
CA GLY A 92 8.65 9.10 3.48
C GLY A 92 8.83 10.21 4.49
N GLU A 93 9.99 10.88 4.51
CA GLU A 93 10.23 12.09 5.31
C GLU A 93 9.31 13.24 4.89
N THR A 94 9.16 13.42 3.58
CA THR A 94 8.29 14.45 3.01
C THR A 94 6.83 14.19 3.36
N ALA A 95 6.36 12.96 3.23
CA ALA A 95 5.01 12.56 3.58
C ALA A 95 4.75 12.76 5.08
N ALA A 96 5.66 12.29 5.94
CA ALA A 96 5.55 12.45 7.39
C ALA A 96 5.50 13.92 7.83
N ALA A 97 6.31 14.78 7.19
CA ALA A 97 6.30 16.22 7.48
C ALA A 97 4.98 16.91 7.08
N LYS A 98 4.24 16.35 6.13
CA LYS A 98 2.97 16.89 5.62
C LYS A 98 1.72 16.20 6.17
N LEU A 99 1.86 15.28 7.14
CA LEU A 99 0.76 14.50 7.69
C LEU A 99 -0.37 15.37 8.24
N ASP A 100 -0.06 16.47 8.96
CA ASP A 100 -1.09 17.39 9.48
C ASP A 100 -1.94 17.98 8.36
N ARG A 101 -1.35 18.28 7.20
CA ARG A 101 -2.07 18.79 6.04
C ARG A 101 -2.97 17.72 5.41
N MET A 102 -2.53 16.46 5.38
CA MET A 102 -3.32 15.35 4.81
C MET A 102 -4.55 15.02 5.67
N LEU A 103 -4.42 15.17 6.99
CA LEU A 103 -5.49 14.89 7.96
C LEU A 103 -6.23 16.15 8.43
N ALA A 104 -5.96 17.31 7.81
CA ALA A 104 -6.63 18.55 8.18
C ALA A 104 -8.14 18.45 8.01
N GLY A 105 -8.88 18.92 9.02
CA GLY A 105 -10.35 18.91 9.03
C GLY A 105 -10.97 17.53 9.31
N THR A 106 -10.17 16.54 9.74
CA THR A 106 -10.66 15.21 10.16
C THR A 106 -10.56 15.03 11.67
N ASP A 107 -11.32 14.04 12.18
CA ASP A 107 -11.30 13.65 13.59
C ASP A 107 -10.21 12.58 13.89
N PHE A 108 -9.14 12.52 13.11
CA PHE A 108 -8.04 11.59 13.39
C PHE A 108 -7.41 11.89 14.76
N PRO A 109 -7.17 10.87 15.62
CA PRO A 109 -6.67 11.08 16.98
C PRO A 109 -5.25 11.67 17.00
N LYS A 110 -5.10 12.91 17.46
CA LYS A 110 -3.81 13.61 17.49
C LYS A 110 -2.72 12.87 18.25
N ALA A 111 -3.08 12.14 19.29
CA ALA A 111 -2.14 11.32 20.08
C ALA A 111 -1.47 10.19 19.27
N LYS A 112 -2.03 9.81 18.11
CA LYS A 112 -1.52 8.76 17.23
C LYS A 112 -0.60 9.30 16.11
N MET A 113 -0.57 10.62 15.89
CA MET A 113 0.13 11.26 14.78
C MET A 113 1.63 10.91 14.71
N ASP A 114 2.31 10.88 15.86
CA ASP A 114 3.75 10.63 15.89
C ASP A 114 4.11 9.18 15.51
N ARG A 115 3.27 8.22 15.88
CA ARG A 115 3.42 6.82 15.44
C ARG A 115 3.17 6.66 13.94
N VAL A 116 2.19 7.39 13.38
CA VAL A 116 1.97 7.43 11.93
C VAL A 116 3.19 8.01 11.22
N ARG A 117 3.73 9.15 11.70
CA ARG A 117 4.95 9.76 11.13
C ARG A 117 6.16 8.83 11.20
N GLU A 118 6.34 8.13 12.32
CA GLU A 118 7.41 7.14 12.48
C GLU A 118 7.29 6.05 11.41
N ALA A 119 6.14 5.42 11.27
CA ALA A 119 5.91 4.38 10.29
C ALA A 119 6.15 4.88 8.85
N MET A 120 5.68 6.10 8.52
CA MET A 120 5.90 6.71 7.21
C MET A 120 7.38 7.00 6.91
N ARG A 121 8.17 7.44 7.90
CA ARG A 121 9.61 7.74 7.70
C ARG A 121 10.45 6.51 7.51
N THR A 122 10.04 5.38 8.04
CA THR A 122 10.87 4.18 8.16
C THR A 122 10.34 3.00 7.33
N HIS A 123 9.36 3.25 6.42
CA HIS A 123 8.76 2.18 5.64
C HIS A 123 9.70 1.58 4.58
N MET A 124 10.64 2.38 4.06
CA MET A 124 11.48 1.95 2.94
C MET A 124 12.49 0.88 3.34
N PHE A 125 12.60 -0.17 2.54
CA PHE A 125 13.48 -1.33 2.74
C PHE A 125 14.97 -1.00 2.95
N TYR A 126 15.43 0.17 2.55
CA TYR A 126 16.82 0.65 2.73
C TYR A 126 17.00 1.48 4.00
N ARG A 127 15.95 1.64 4.78
CA ARG A 127 15.96 2.30 6.09
C ARG A 127 15.93 1.26 7.20
N GLU A 128 16.39 1.64 8.37
CA GLU A 128 16.10 0.89 9.59
C GLU A 128 14.61 1.08 9.93
N ALA A 129 13.90 -0.03 10.13
CA ALA A 129 12.49 0.01 10.52
C ALA A 129 12.34 0.66 11.89
N GLY A 130 11.32 1.50 12.06
CA GLY A 130 11.02 2.13 13.36
C GLY A 130 10.70 1.11 14.46
N PRO A 131 10.83 1.48 15.73
CA PRO A 131 10.64 0.57 16.86
C PRO A 131 9.17 0.15 17.08
N SER A 132 8.19 0.94 16.64
CA SER A 132 6.77 0.59 16.85
C SER A 132 6.37 -0.62 16.00
N PRO A 133 5.39 -1.41 16.48
CA PRO A 133 4.86 -2.52 15.68
C PRO A 133 4.38 -2.06 14.29
N GLU A 134 3.62 -0.97 14.22
CA GLU A 134 3.10 -0.46 12.94
C GLU A 134 4.20 -0.09 11.96
N ALA A 135 5.29 0.54 12.43
CA ALA A 135 6.44 0.86 11.59
C ALA A 135 7.11 -0.39 11.03
N ARG A 136 7.31 -1.42 11.85
CA ARG A 136 7.95 -2.69 11.44
C ARG A 136 7.10 -3.47 10.44
N TYR A 137 5.79 -3.56 10.68
CA TYR A 137 4.90 -4.32 9.80
C TYR A 137 4.56 -3.57 8.51
N LEU A 138 4.52 -2.23 8.51
CA LEU A 138 4.43 -1.45 7.27
C LEU A 138 5.69 -1.60 6.43
N HIS A 139 6.86 -1.50 7.04
CA HIS A 139 8.15 -1.71 6.38
C HIS A 139 8.23 -3.05 5.65
N ASP A 140 7.81 -4.13 6.32
CA ASP A 140 7.79 -5.46 5.70
C ASP A 140 6.73 -5.58 4.60
N ALA A 141 5.54 -5.02 4.81
CA ALA A 141 4.44 -5.06 3.84
C ALA A 141 4.83 -4.36 2.54
N ASP A 142 5.46 -3.18 2.63
CA ASP A 142 5.93 -2.42 1.47
C ASP A 142 7.06 -3.15 0.74
N ALA A 143 8.05 -3.66 1.45
CA ALA A 143 9.12 -4.46 0.87
C ALA A 143 8.57 -5.70 0.13
N LEU A 144 7.59 -6.39 0.70
CA LEU A 144 6.95 -7.56 0.12
C LEU A 144 6.15 -7.24 -1.14
N ASP A 145 5.48 -6.09 -1.21
CA ASP A 145 4.73 -5.68 -2.40
C ASP A 145 5.66 -5.49 -3.61
N ASN A 146 6.86 -5.03 -3.37
CA ASN A 146 7.88 -4.81 -4.40
C ASN A 146 8.63 -6.08 -4.86
N VAL A 147 8.66 -7.16 -4.06
CA VAL A 147 9.40 -8.38 -4.38
C VAL A 147 8.56 -9.46 -5.03
N GLY A 148 7.29 -9.57 -4.66
CA GLY A 148 6.41 -10.63 -5.13
C GLY A 148 6.00 -10.52 -6.60
N THR A 149 5.03 -11.36 -6.99
CA THR A 149 4.46 -11.36 -8.35
C THR A 149 3.82 -10.03 -8.73
N VAL A 150 3.29 -9.30 -7.75
CA VAL A 150 2.77 -7.93 -7.96
C VAL A 150 3.90 -6.99 -8.38
N GLY A 151 5.03 -6.98 -7.66
CA GLY A 151 6.19 -6.15 -8.02
C GLY A 151 6.75 -6.51 -9.40
N LEU A 152 6.75 -7.81 -9.77
CA LEU A 152 7.08 -8.25 -11.12
C LEU A 152 6.13 -7.66 -12.16
N ALA A 153 4.82 -7.77 -11.93
CA ALA A 153 3.79 -7.26 -12.84
C ALA A 153 3.91 -5.75 -13.03
N LEU A 154 4.07 -4.99 -11.94
CA LEU A 154 4.22 -3.53 -11.99
C LEU A 154 5.47 -3.07 -12.75
N VAL A 155 6.58 -3.79 -12.63
CA VAL A 155 7.79 -3.48 -13.42
C VAL A 155 7.56 -3.79 -14.89
N LEU A 156 6.92 -4.92 -15.22
CA LEU A 156 6.66 -5.32 -16.60
C LEU A 156 5.59 -4.45 -17.29
N GLU A 157 4.62 -3.93 -16.54
CA GLU A 157 3.61 -2.98 -17.06
C GLU A 157 4.23 -1.70 -17.60
N ASN A 158 5.37 -1.29 -17.06
CA ASN A 158 6.08 -0.08 -17.53
C ASN A 158 6.88 -0.29 -18.84
N VAL A 159 6.93 -1.52 -19.36
CA VAL A 159 7.62 -1.79 -20.62
C VAL A 159 6.89 -1.10 -21.77
N ASP A 160 7.62 -0.27 -22.51
CA ASP A 160 7.13 0.38 -23.70
C ASP A 160 7.82 -0.21 -24.93
N THR A 161 7.02 -0.78 -25.83
CA THR A 161 7.49 -1.44 -27.05
C THR A 161 7.69 -0.48 -28.23
N LYS A 162 7.47 0.83 -28.04
CA LYS A 162 7.71 1.82 -29.10
C LYS A 162 9.19 1.95 -29.40
N GLU A 163 9.50 2.17 -30.67
CA GLU A 163 10.86 2.45 -31.11
C GLU A 163 11.44 3.66 -30.35
N GLY A 164 12.66 3.50 -29.80
CA GLY A 164 13.32 4.53 -29.01
C GLY A 164 12.87 4.62 -27.54
N SER A 165 12.05 3.69 -27.06
CA SER A 165 11.68 3.61 -25.65
C SER A 165 12.91 3.47 -24.74
N ARG A 166 12.84 4.18 -23.61
CA ARG A 166 13.88 4.09 -22.55
C ARG A 166 13.69 2.91 -21.60
N PHE A 167 12.50 2.31 -21.60
CA PHE A 167 12.17 1.18 -20.70
C PHE A 167 11.70 -0.02 -21.51
N THR A 168 12.67 -0.77 -22.02
CA THR A 168 12.49 -2.01 -22.78
C THR A 168 12.30 -3.20 -21.84
N SER A 169 11.91 -4.36 -22.39
CA SER A 169 11.83 -5.63 -21.65
C SER A 169 13.18 -5.99 -21.00
N GLN A 170 14.29 -5.81 -21.71
CA GLN A 170 15.64 -6.04 -21.17
C GLN A 170 15.93 -5.10 -19.99
N LYS A 171 15.47 -3.84 -20.09
CA LYS A 171 15.62 -2.89 -18.98
C LYS A 171 14.79 -3.28 -17.77
N ALA A 172 13.59 -3.79 -17.97
CA ALA A 172 12.76 -4.32 -16.90
C ALA A 172 13.46 -5.49 -16.18
N ILE A 173 14.04 -6.43 -16.92
CA ILE A 173 14.81 -7.55 -16.34
C ILE A 173 16.05 -7.06 -15.56
N GLU A 174 16.78 -6.06 -16.08
CA GLU A 174 17.88 -5.45 -15.33
C GLU A 174 17.41 -4.85 -13.99
N VAL A 175 16.31 -4.11 -13.99
CA VAL A 175 15.72 -3.50 -12.79
C VAL A 175 15.36 -4.58 -11.79
N LEU A 176 14.63 -5.61 -12.24
CA LEU A 176 14.23 -6.72 -11.41
C LEU A 176 15.43 -7.45 -10.78
N ASN A 177 16.52 -7.63 -11.50
CA ASN A 177 17.72 -8.28 -10.99
C ASN A 177 18.55 -7.41 -10.05
N LYS A 178 18.53 -6.09 -10.20
CA LYS A 178 19.30 -5.15 -9.36
C LYS A 178 18.63 -4.80 -8.05
N ILE A 179 17.30 -4.63 -8.09
CA ILE A 179 16.54 -4.14 -6.93
C ILE A 179 16.27 -5.27 -5.94
N ALA A 180 15.91 -6.44 -6.43
CA ALA A 180 15.52 -7.55 -5.58
C ALA A 180 16.50 -7.91 -4.47
N PRO A 181 17.82 -8.10 -4.73
CA PRO A 181 18.74 -8.48 -3.66
C PRO A 181 18.80 -7.48 -2.51
N LYS A 182 18.46 -6.21 -2.78
CA LYS A 182 18.42 -5.15 -1.75
C LYS A 182 17.15 -5.23 -0.92
N ILE A 183 16.01 -5.48 -1.57
CA ILE A 183 14.70 -5.59 -0.90
C ILE A 183 14.63 -6.90 -0.11
N GLU A 184 15.19 -7.99 -0.64
CA GLU A 184 15.21 -9.32 -0.02
C GLU A 184 15.78 -9.33 1.41
N GLN A 185 16.62 -8.38 1.76
CA GLN A 185 17.22 -8.24 3.08
C GLN A 185 16.42 -7.31 4.00
N GLY A 186 15.39 -6.65 3.47
CA GLY A 186 14.66 -5.61 4.19
C GLY A 186 13.71 -6.11 5.28
N ALA A 187 13.18 -7.33 5.18
CA ALA A 187 12.19 -7.82 6.14
C ALA A 187 12.76 -7.97 7.56
N VAL A 188 12.06 -7.42 8.55
CA VAL A 188 12.53 -7.36 9.94
C VAL A 188 11.69 -8.20 10.90
N THR A 189 10.41 -8.46 10.61
CA THR A 189 9.53 -9.30 11.44
C THR A 189 9.69 -10.79 11.11
N PRO A 190 9.37 -11.72 12.03
CA PRO A 190 9.43 -13.15 11.75
C PRO A 190 8.54 -13.57 10.58
N ALA A 191 7.27 -13.15 10.57
CA ALA A 191 6.32 -13.43 9.48
C ALA A 191 6.76 -12.78 8.16
N GLY A 192 7.27 -11.53 8.19
CA GLY A 192 7.79 -10.82 7.03
C GLY A 192 8.97 -11.56 6.40
N LYS A 193 9.92 -12.06 7.20
CA LYS A 193 11.07 -12.86 6.71
C LYS A 193 10.62 -14.17 6.05
N ALA A 194 9.66 -14.87 6.64
CA ALA A 194 9.13 -16.11 6.09
C ALA A 194 8.41 -15.88 4.75
N GLU A 195 7.55 -14.87 4.68
CA GLU A 195 6.85 -14.49 3.45
C GLU A 195 7.82 -13.99 2.38
N MET A 196 8.84 -13.22 2.76
CA MET A 196 9.90 -12.76 1.85
C MET A 196 10.61 -13.94 1.18
N ALA A 197 10.99 -14.96 1.95
CA ALA A 197 11.63 -16.16 1.41
C ALA A 197 10.75 -16.87 0.37
N THR A 198 9.43 -16.95 0.63
CA THR A 198 8.46 -17.52 -0.30
C THR A 198 8.40 -16.71 -1.61
N ARG A 199 8.23 -15.40 -1.52
CA ARG A 199 8.14 -14.53 -2.71
C ARG A 199 9.42 -14.50 -3.54
N ILE A 200 10.57 -14.58 -2.88
CA ILE A 200 11.87 -14.71 -3.57
C ILE A 200 11.92 -16.01 -4.37
N ALA A 201 11.49 -17.12 -3.81
CA ALA A 201 11.48 -18.41 -4.50
C ALA A 201 10.53 -18.39 -5.72
N GLU A 202 9.32 -17.87 -5.56
CA GLU A 202 8.33 -17.71 -6.64
C GLU A 202 8.86 -16.81 -7.77
N ARG A 203 9.44 -15.67 -7.41
CA ARG A 203 10.04 -14.76 -8.36
C ARG A 203 11.19 -15.40 -9.14
N LYS A 204 12.09 -16.11 -8.48
CA LYS A 204 13.20 -16.82 -9.13
C LYS A 204 12.66 -17.89 -10.10
N ALA A 205 11.63 -18.61 -9.73
CA ALA A 205 10.96 -19.59 -10.59
C ALA A 205 10.36 -18.93 -11.85
N PHE A 206 9.65 -17.81 -11.68
CA PHE A 206 9.08 -17.05 -12.79
C PHE A 206 10.18 -16.55 -13.76
N LEU A 207 11.23 -15.91 -13.25
CA LEU A 207 12.31 -15.38 -14.08
C LEU A 207 13.09 -16.51 -14.79
N ALA A 208 13.28 -17.66 -14.15
CA ALA A 208 13.90 -18.82 -14.78
C ALA A 208 13.01 -19.38 -15.90
N GLN A 209 11.69 -19.41 -15.72
CA GLN A 209 10.76 -19.82 -16.78
C GLN A 209 10.81 -18.83 -17.95
N LEU A 210 10.69 -17.55 -17.68
CA LEU A 210 10.74 -16.51 -18.70
C LEU A 210 12.06 -16.53 -19.48
N SER A 211 13.19 -16.75 -18.81
CA SER A 211 14.49 -16.90 -19.46
C SER A 211 14.55 -18.08 -20.41
N ARG A 212 13.97 -19.24 -20.05
CA ARG A 212 13.89 -20.42 -20.94
C ARG A 212 13.05 -20.16 -22.17
N GLU A 213 11.92 -19.50 -22.01
CA GLU A 213 10.96 -19.21 -23.10
C GLU A 213 11.45 -18.15 -24.08
N THR A 214 12.41 -17.32 -23.67
CA THR A 214 12.90 -16.16 -24.44
C THR A 214 14.38 -16.25 -24.83
N ASP A 215 14.96 -17.42 -24.85
CA ASP A 215 16.40 -17.62 -25.09
C ASP A 215 17.28 -16.67 -24.27
N SER A 216 17.18 -16.80 -22.94
CA SER A 216 17.92 -15.95 -22.00
C SER A 216 17.60 -14.46 -22.14
N PHE A 217 16.32 -14.14 -22.28
CA PHE A 217 15.73 -12.80 -22.46
C PHE A 217 16.10 -12.09 -23.76
N LYS A 218 16.71 -12.77 -24.76
CA LYS A 218 17.04 -12.16 -26.04
C LYS A 218 15.81 -11.84 -26.90
N ASN A 219 14.76 -12.66 -26.75
CA ASN A 219 13.51 -12.56 -27.53
C ASN A 219 12.34 -12.13 -26.63
N PHE A 220 12.58 -11.20 -25.69
CA PHE A 220 11.56 -10.70 -24.77
C PHE A 220 11.26 -9.22 -24.97
#